data_589c61eb01039360042def4ad7de92d2
#
_entry.id   589c61eb01039360042def4ad7de92d2
#
_cell.length_a   1.000
_cell.length_b   1.000
_cell.length_c   1.000
_cell.angle_alpha   90.00
_cell.angle_beta   90.00
_cell.angle_gamma   90.00
#
_symmetry.space_group_name_H-M   'P 1'
#
loop_
_entity.id
_entity.type
_entity.pdbx_description
1 polymer ?
#
loop_
_entity_poly.entity_id
_entity_poly.type
_entity_poly.pdbx_seq_one_letter_code
_entity_poly.pdbx_strand_id
1 'polypeptide(L)'
;LLLALLIPVCTYASGWNDEEYKRIEQSIQLPKLETTAKKYDISKFGAKVTNPAAQNQKAINRLIALVSKKGGGKVIIPKGTWNTGAIELKSHVELSLEEGATLHFVFDTKLYPLVRTSWEGLACWNYSPCIYAYKATDIAITGKGTIDGGGNKDTWWPMVGKAMFGYKEGITKEAQNLGSRAKLLKQAEDGVEFDQRKFGLGQGLRPQLINFVRSERILIKDVTLLNSPFWVIHPLLCKNITVSGVTIYNEGPNGDGCDPEACENVLIENCLFHTGDDCIAIKSGRNNDGRLWNQPSRNIIIRNCKMEDGHGGVVIGSEISGGCENVYAENCVMDSPHLERILRIKTNNCRGGVIQNINMRKITVGQCKEAVVKINLDYEPKEICYRGFEPTVKNVSVEDV
;
A
#
# COMPACT_ATOMS: atom_id res chain seq x y z
N LEU A 1 7.51 3.06 -60.33
CA LEU A 1 6.50 3.03 -59.26
C LEU A 1 7.21 3.16 -57.90
N LEU A 2 7.20 4.38 -57.34
CA LEU A 2 7.67 4.61 -55.96
C LEU A 2 6.52 4.25 -55.01
N LEU A 3 6.72 3.20 -54.21
CA LEU A 3 5.83 2.88 -53.10
C LEU A 3 6.22 3.76 -51.93
N ALA A 4 5.41 4.79 -51.61
CA ALA A 4 5.56 5.57 -50.39
C ALA A 4 5.04 4.73 -49.25
N LEU A 5 5.94 4.24 -48.36
CA LEU A 5 5.56 3.69 -47.05
C LEU A 5 5.06 4.84 -46.17
N LEU A 6 3.78 4.94 -46.00
CA LEU A 6 3.17 5.74 -44.93
C LEU A 6 3.44 5.03 -43.58
N ILE A 7 4.48 5.45 -42.89
CA ILE A 7 4.67 5.11 -41.50
C ILE A 7 3.67 5.96 -40.71
N PRO A 8 2.72 5.39 -39.99
CA PRO A 8 1.85 6.19 -39.12
C PRO A 8 2.73 6.83 -38.04
N VAL A 9 2.92 8.15 -38.14
CA VAL A 9 3.46 8.92 -37.02
C VAL A 9 2.40 8.90 -35.94
N CYS A 10 2.53 8.00 -34.99
CA CYS A 10 1.78 8.08 -33.73
C CYS A 10 2.23 9.35 -33.01
N THR A 11 1.52 10.45 -33.25
CA THR A 11 1.60 11.62 -32.38
C THR A 11 1.01 11.22 -31.04
N TYR A 12 1.86 10.91 -30.08
CA TYR A 12 1.43 10.82 -28.67
C TYR A 12 0.97 12.24 -28.29
N ALA A 13 -0.33 12.45 -28.26
CA ALA A 13 -0.91 13.63 -27.65
C ALA A 13 -0.50 13.59 -26.16
N SER A 14 0.31 14.56 -25.74
CA SER A 14 0.58 14.79 -24.32
C SER A 14 -0.71 15.31 -23.69
N GLY A 15 -1.29 14.60 -22.74
CA GLY A 15 -2.52 15.01 -22.06
C GLY A 15 -3.44 13.82 -21.75
N TRP A 16 -4.60 14.12 -21.23
CA TRP A 16 -5.63 13.14 -20.88
C TRP A 16 -6.11 12.38 -22.13
N ASN A 17 -6.16 11.05 -22.04
CA ASN A 17 -6.61 10.17 -23.13
C ASN A 17 -7.79 9.32 -22.66
N ASP A 18 -9.00 9.67 -23.09
CA ASP A 18 -10.24 8.99 -22.69
C ASP A 18 -10.32 7.54 -23.21
N GLU A 19 -9.74 7.22 -24.36
CA GLU A 19 -9.73 5.85 -24.88
C GLU A 19 -8.84 4.95 -24.03
N GLU A 20 -7.65 5.42 -23.70
CA GLU A 20 -6.71 4.69 -22.85
C GLU A 20 -7.27 4.55 -21.42
N TYR A 21 -7.88 5.62 -20.85
CA TYR A 21 -8.57 5.56 -19.57
C TYR A 21 -9.63 4.45 -19.54
N LYS A 22 -10.52 4.42 -20.55
CA LYS A 22 -11.56 3.38 -20.65
C LYS A 22 -10.98 1.99 -20.83
N ARG A 23 -9.93 1.85 -21.63
CA ARG A 23 -9.20 0.58 -21.80
C ARG A 23 -8.66 0.06 -20.47
N ILE A 24 -8.04 0.94 -19.69
CA ILE A 24 -7.51 0.60 -18.37
C ILE A 24 -8.66 0.19 -17.44
N GLU A 25 -9.73 0.99 -17.35
CA GLU A 25 -10.89 0.69 -16.50
C GLU A 25 -11.48 -0.70 -16.81
N GLN A 26 -11.65 -1.03 -18.08
CA GLN A 26 -12.17 -2.32 -18.53
C GLN A 26 -11.20 -3.49 -18.26
N SER A 27 -9.91 -3.24 -18.11
CA SER A 27 -8.91 -4.27 -17.83
C SER A 27 -8.87 -4.70 -16.36
N ILE A 28 -9.41 -3.88 -15.44
CA ILE A 28 -9.40 -4.15 -14.01
C ILE A 28 -10.46 -5.20 -13.67
N GLN A 29 -10.01 -6.32 -13.11
CA GLN A 29 -10.88 -7.44 -12.79
C GLN A 29 -11.15 -7.50 -11.28
N LEU A 30 -12.41 -7.59 -10.91
CA LEU A 30 -12.82 -7.86 -9.53
C LEU A 30 -12.60 -9.34 -9.16
N PRO A 31 -12.49 -9.65 -7.85
CA PRO A 31 -12.46 -11.03 -7.38
C PRO A 31 -13.67 -11.83 -7.86
N LYS A 32 -13.44 -13.07 -8.27
CA LYS A 32 -14.50 -14.03 -8.63
C LYS A 32 -15.02 -14.71 -7.35
N LEU A 33 -15.75 -13.95 -6.55
CA LEU A 33 -16.38 -14.43 -5.32
C LEU A 33 -17.86 -14.69 -5.59
N GLU A 34 -18.35 -15.86 -5.23
CA GLU A 34 -19.77 -16.19 -5.42
C GLU A 34 -20.65 -15.31 -4.52
N THR A 35 -21.67 -14.67 -5.09
CA THR A 35 -22.62 -13.83 -4.35
C THR A 35 -23.42 -14.64 -3.31
N THR A 36 -23.59 -15.94 -3.55
CA THR A 36 -24.21 -16.93 -2.66
C THR A 36 -23.20 -17.61 -1.74
N ALA A 37 -21.99 -17.08 -1.64
CA ALA A 37 -20.90 -17.67 -0.87
C ALA A 37 -21.33 -18.02 0.55
N LYS A 38 -20.96 -19.21 0.99
CA LYS A 38 -21.23 -19.68 2.35
C LYS A 38 -20.58 -18.74 3.37
N LYS A 39 -21.37 -18.36 4.39
CA LYS A 39 -20.95 -17.45 5.47
C LYS A 39 -20.47 -18.24 6.67
N TYR A 40 -19.36 -17.80 7.25
CA TYR A 40 -18.70 -18.41 8.41
C TYR A 40 -18.41 -17.34 9.46
N ASP A 41 -19.22 -17.29 10.49
CA ASP A 41 -19.05 -16.36 11.62
C ASP A 41 -17.96 -16.84 12.57
N ILE A 42 -16.91 -16.04 12.80
CA ILE A 42 -15.75 -16.40 13.63
C ILE A 42 -16.14 -16.82 15.04
N SER A 43 -17.22 -16.26 15.61
CA SER A 43 -17.70 -16.60 16.96
C SER A 43 -18.11 -18.06 17.10
N LYS A 44 -18.56 -18.67 16.00
CA LYS A 44 -18.95 -20.08 15.93
C LYS A 44 -17.77 -21.03 15.72
N PHE A 45 -16.57 -20.47 15.49
CA PHE A 45 -15.34 -21.22 15.21
C PHE A 45 -14.22 -20.96 16.24
N GLY A 46 -14.61 -20.56 17.47
CA GLY A 46 -13.72 -20.47 18.61
C GLY A 46 -13.15 -19.08 18.91
N ALA A 47 -13.45 -18.07 18.09
CA ALA A 47 -13.14 -16.68 18.45
C ALA A 47 -14.17 -16.15 19.46
N LYS A 48 -13.72 -15.31 20.40
CA LYS A 48 -14.59 -14.61 21.37
C LYS A 48 -13.99 -13.24 21.64
N VAL A 49 -14.85 -12.25 21.88
CA VAL A 49 -14.40 -10.88 22.25
C VAL A 49 -13.59 -10.87 23.56
N THR A 50 -13.80 -11.86 24.42
CA THR A 50 -13.10 -12.02 25.72
C THR A 50 -11.83 -12.86 25.63
N ASN A 51 -11.52 -13.47 24.47
CA ASN A 51 -10.32 -14.27 24.32
C ASN A 51 -9.05 -13.41 24.30
N PRO A 52 -7.91 -13.92 24.79
CA PRO A 52 -6.61 -13.37 24.47
C PRO A 52 -6.38 -13.33 22.94
N ALA A 53 -5.67 -12.31 22.47
CA ALA A 53 -5.43 -12.09 21.03
C ALA A 53 -4.86 -13.33 20.31
N ALA A 54 -3.93 -14.05 20.93
CA ALA A 54 -3.35 -15.28 20.37
C ALA A 54 -4.39 -16.39 20.08
N GLN A 55 -5.43 -16.49 20.92
CA GLN A 55 -6.51 -17.48 20.71
C GLN A 55 -7.40 -17.06 19.52
N ASN A 56 -7.77 -15.79 19.44
CA ASN A 56 -8.54 -15.26 18.31
C ASN A 56 -7.74 -15.38 17.01
N GLN A 57 -6.47 -14.99 16.99
CA GLN A 57 -5.58 -15.14 15.86
C GLN A 57 -5.58 -16.59 15.33
N LYS A 58 -5.41 -17.57 16.22
CA LYS A 58 -5.43 -18.99 15.87
C LYS A 58 -6.78 -19.43 15.31
N ALA A 59 -7.88 -19.01 15.93
CA ALA A 59 -9.23 -19.36 15.49
C ALA A 59 -9.55 -18.76 14.11
N ILE A 60 -9.24 -17.48 13.91
CA ILE A 60 -9.50 -16.78 12.65
C ILE A 60 -8.65 -17.37 11.51
N ASN A 61 -7.34 -17.57 11.72
CA ASN A 61 -6.46 -18.13 10.69
C ASN A 61 -6.85 -19.58 10.32
N ARG A 62 -7.25 -20.39 11.30
CA ARG A 62 -7.77 -21.76 11.03
C ARG A 62 -9.05 -21.72 10.22
N LEU A 63 -9.95 -20.78 10.51
CA LEU A 63 -11.19 -20.65 9.76
C LEU A 63 -10.93 -20.21 8.32
N ILE A 64 -10.09 -19.19 8.12
CA ILE A 64 -9.70 -18.71 6.77
C ILE A 64 -9.11 -19.88 5.96
N ALA A 65 -8.18 -20.66 6.53
CA ALA A 65 -7.59 -21.81 5.86
C ALA A 65 -8.64 -22.89 5.53
N LEU A 66 -9.57 -23.16 6.44
CA LEU A 66 -10.69 -24.08 6.21
C LEU A 66 -11.59 -23.63 5.07
N VAL A 67 -11.97 -22.34 5.05
CA VAL A 67 -12.86 -21.76 4.05
C VAL A 67 -12.20 -21.81 2.68
N SER A 68 -10.94 -21.38 2.57
CA SER A 68 -10.17 -21.48 1.32
C SER A 68 -10.08 -22.91 0.81
N LYS A 69 -9.76 -23.89 1.67
CA LYS A 69 -9.69 -25.33 1.30
C LYS A 69 -11.03 -25.88 0.81
N LYS A 70 -12.16 -25.32 1.25
CA LYS A 70 -13.50 -25.68 0.81
C LYS A 70 -13.95 -25.02 -0.50
N GLY A 71 -13.05 -24.30 -1.18
CA GLY A 71 -13.33 -23.60 -2.43
C GLY A 71 -13.68 -22.14 -2.26
N GLY A 72 -13.66 -21.61 -1.02
CA GLY A 72 -13.91 -20.21 -0.75
C GLY A 72 -15.16 -19.93 0.09
N GLY A 73 -15.36 -18.67 0.39
CA GLY A 73 -16.49 -18.19 1.17
C GLY A 73 -16.22 -16.89 1.91
N LYS A 74 -17.22 -16.46 2.68
CA LYS A 74 -17.21 -15.24 3.44
C LYS A 74 -16.97 -15.51 4.92
N VAL A 75 -15.84 -15.06 5.45
CA VAL A 75 -15.53 -15.08 6.89
C VAL A 75 -16.04 -13.80 7.52
N ILE A 76 -16.99 -13.91 8.43
CA ILE A 76 -17.67 -12.78 9.06
C ILE A 76 -17.01 -12.45 10.38
N ILE A 77 -16.66 -11.18 10.55
CA ILE A 77 -16.29 -10.56 11.84
C ILE A 77 -17.54 -9.84 12.34
N PRO A 78 -18.28 -10.39 13.31
CA PRO A 78 -19.52 -9.76 13.78
C PRO A 78 -19.22 -8.57 14.69
N LYS A 79 -20.27 -7.78 14.98
CA LYS A 79 -20.20 -6.62 15.87
C LYS A 79 -19.46 -6.95 17.19
N GLY A 80 -18.57 -6.05 17.61
CA GLY A 80 -17.74 -6.15 18.83
C GLY A 80 -16.27 -5.89 18.52
N THR A 81 -15.45 -5.82 19.58
CA THR A 81 -14.00 -5.64 19.46
C THR A 81 -13.29 -6.99 19.59
N TRP A 82 -12.57 -7.35 18.54
CA TRP A 82 -11.89 -8.64 18.41
C TRP A 82 -10.38 -8.40 18.43
N ASN A 83 -9.77 -8.62 19.60
CA ASN A 83 -8.32 -8.53 19.73
C ASN A 83 -7.64 -9.72 19.04
N THR A 84 -6.64 -9.45 18.19
CA THR A 84 -5.93 -10.48 17.43
C THR A 84 -4.47 -10.10 17.20
N GLY A 85 -3.65 -11.04 16.74
CA GLY A 85 -2.38 -10.82 16.06
C GLY A 85 -2.56 -10.94 14.54
N ALA A 86 -1.46 -11.12 13.81
CA ALA A 86 -1.45 -11.18 12.35
C ALA A 86 -2.41 -12.24 11.77
N ILE A 87 -3.12 -11.86 10.72
CA ILE A 87 -4.07 -12.71 9.98
C ILE A 87 -3.55 -12.92 8.56
N GLU A 88 -3.61 -14.15 8.07
CA GLU A 88 -3.25 -14.47 6.69
C GLU A 88 -4.50 -14.84 5.87
N LEU A 89 -4.84 -14.01 4.87
CA LEU A 89 -5.87 -14.33 3.89
C LEU A 89 -5.38 -15.37 2.90
N LYS A 90 -6.28 -16.24 2.49
CA LYS A 90 -6.06 -17.30 1.50
C LYS A 90 -6.96 -17.10 0.30
N SER A 91 -6.63 -17.73 -0.83
CA SER A 91 -7.40 -17.63 -2.06
C SER A 91 -8.88 -17.93 -1.86
N HIS A 92 -9.73 -17.18 -2.57
CA HIS A 92 -11.18 -17.30 -2.60
C HIS A 92 -11.89 -16.98 -1.26
N VAL A 93 -11.22 -16.20 -0.38
CA VAL A 93 -11.79 -15.80 0.90
C VAL A 93 -12.10 -14.31 0.92
N GLU A 94 -13.33 -13.98 1.32
CA GLU A 94 -13.76 -12.65 1.68
C GLU A 94 -13.76 -12.53 3.22
N LEU A 95 -12.98 -11.61 3.75
CA LEU A 95 -13.04 -11.18 5.15
C LEU A 95 -14.03 -10.01 5.25
N SER A 96 -15.17 -10.23 5.88
CA SER A 96 -16.25 -9.24 5.94
C SER A 96 -16.49 -8.77 7.38
N LEU A 97 -16.34 -7.47 7.61
CA LEU A 97 -16.55 -6.86 8.91
C LEU A 97 -17.96 -6.25 8.98
N GLU A 98 -18.78 -6.70 9.89
CA GLU A 98 -20.10 -6.10 10.10
C GLU A 98 -19.98 -4.67 10.67
N GLU A 99 -21.04 -3.90 10.51
CA GLU A 99 -21.12 -2.57 11.13
C GLU A 99 -21.00 -2.67 12.67
N GLY A 100 -20.08 -1.87 13.24
CA GLY A 100 -19.74 -1.94 14.67
C GLY A 100 -18.79 -3.09 15.05
N ALA A 101 -18.26 -3.83 14.07
CA ALA A 101 -17.13 -4.71 14.30
C ALA A 101 -15.81 -3.92 14.28
N THR A 102 -14.93 -4.21 15.25
CA THR A 102 -13.55 -3.73 15.26
C THR A 102 -12.61 -4.92 15.36
N LEU A 103 -11.77 -5.08 14.34
CA LEU A 103 -10.66 -6.03 14.36
C LEU A 103 -9.43 -5.29 14.83
N HIS A 104 -9.04 -5.49 16.10
CA HIS A 104 -7.95 -4.77 16.73
C HIS A 104 -6.69 -5.62 16.83
N PHE A 105 -5.60 -5.14 16.23
CA PHE A 105 -4.29 -5.79 16.20
C PHE A 105 -3.44 -5.36 17.39
N VAL A 106 -3.21 -6.27 18.36
CA VAL A 106 -2.47 -5.95 19.58
C VAL A 106 -0.96 -5.85 19.30
N PHE A 107 -0.29 -4.98 20.07
CA PHE A 107 1.17 -4.88 20.04
C PHE A 107 1.80 -6.01 20.88
N ASP A 108 1.94 -7.17 20.26
CA ASP A 108 2.77 -8.28 20.77
C ASP A 108 3.51 -8.89 19.58
N THR A 109 4.79 -8.56 19.42
CA THR A 109 5.60 -8.95 18.27
C THR A 109 5.70 -10.45 18.05
N LYS A 110 5.43 -11.26 19.08
CA LYS A 110 5.37 -12.73 18.99
C LYS A 110 4.19 -13.24 18.17
N LEU A 111 3.16 -12.41 17.99
CA LEU A 111 1.97 -12.74 17.19
C LEU A 111 2.12 -12.38 15.70
N TYR A 112 3.32 -11.91 15.29
CA TYR A 112 3.63 -11.50 13.92
C TYR A 112 4.78 -12.36 13.37
N PRO A 113 4.48 -13.54 12.82
CA PRO A 113 5.51 -14.41 12.25
C PRO A 113 6.26 -13.74 11.10
N LEU A 114 7.48 -14.18 10.83
CA LEU A 114 8.23 -13.68 9.68
C LEU A 114 7.60 -14.17 8.38
N VAL A 115 7.39 -13.24 7.46
CA VAL A 115 6.87 -13.50 6.12
C VAL A 115 7.72 -12.83 5.05
N ARG A 116 7.57 -13.29 3.82
CA ARG A 116 8.17 -12.66 2.64
C ARG A 116 7.42 -11.39 2.31
N THR A 117 8.12 -10.26 2.33
CA THR A 117 7.54 -8.94 2.04
C THR A 117 8.61 -8.00 1.48
N SER A 118 8.33 -6.72 1.45
CA SER A 118 9.31 -5.64 1.30
C SER A 118 9.15 -4.62 2.43
N TRP A 119 10.21 -3.86 2.65
CA TRP A 119 10.20 -2.73 3.55
C TRP A 119 10.90 -1.54 2.87
N GLU A 120 10.19 -0.41 2.69
CA GLU A 120 10.62 0.73 1.86
C GLU A 120 11.20 0.30 0.50
N GLY A 121 10.49 -0.57 -0.24
CA GLY A 121 10.90 -0.99 -1.58
C GLY A 121 12.00 -2.05 -1.65
N LEU A 122 12.44 -2.58 -0.53
CA LEU A 122 13.50 -3.59 -0.43
C LEU A 122 12.94 -4.94 0.04
N ALA A 123 13.18 -5.97 -0.73
CA ALA A 123 12.73 -7.33 -0.41
C ALA A 123 13.39 -7.85 0.87
N CYS A 124 12.60 -8.39 1.78
CA CYS A 124 13.10 -8.99 3.04
C CYS A 124 12.07 -9.94 3.66
N TRP A 125 12.52 -10.72 4.64
CA TRP A 125 11.66 -11.34 5.62
C TRP A 125 11.51 -10.39 6.79
N ASN A 126 10.26 -10.06 7.14
CA ASN A 126 9.94 -9.16 8.23
C ASN A 126 8.73 -9.67 9.02
N TYR A 127 8.37 -8.99 10.12
CA TYR A 127 7.10 -9.20 10.78
C TYR A 127 5.96 -9.25 9.76
N SER A 128 5.08 -10.25 9.91
CA SER A 128 3.84 -10.27 9.12
C SER A 128 3.12 -8.94 9.27
N PRO A 129 2.62 -8.37 8.19
CA PRO A 129 1.59 -7.34 8.26
C PRO A 129 0.40 -7.79 9.11
N CYS A 130 -0.39 -6.84 9.61
CA CYS A 130 -1.58 -7.18 10.37
C CYS A 130 -2.51 -8.10 9.56
N ILE A 131 -2.75 -7.76 8.29
CA ILE A 131 -3.44 -8.64 7.33
C ILE A 131 -2.51 -8.88 6.14
N TYR A 132 -2.19 -10.13 5.91
CA TYR A 132 -1.25 -10.57 4.90
C TYR A 132 -1.88 -11.55 3.91
N ALA A 133 -1.42 -11.56 2.67
CA ALA A 133 -1.66 -12.63 1.70
C ALA A 133 -0.45 -12.80 0.79
N TYR A 134 -0.14 -14.03 0.42
CA TYR A 134 0.95 -14.36 -0.48
C TYR A 134 0.49 -15.30 -1.58
N LYS A 135 0.64 -14.86 -2.85
CA LYS A 135 0.22 -15.62 -4.03
C LYS A 135 -1.24 -16.08 -3.96
N ALA A 136 -2.10 -15.22 -3.37
CA ALA A 136 -3.52 -15.50 -3.29
C ALA A 136 -4.27 -14.89 -4.48
N THR A 137 -5.37 -15.53 -4.85
CA THR A 137 -6.26 -15.04 -5.90
C THR A 137 -7.68 -14.92 -5.38
N ASP A 138 -8.44 -13.95 -5.90
CA ASP A 138 -9.84 -13.75 -5.55
C ASP A 138 -10.02 -13.56 -4.03
N ILE A 139 -9.40 -12.51 -3.49
CA ILE A 139 -9.47 -12.16 -2.07
C ILE A 139 -10.15 -10.81 -1.88
N ALA A 140 -10.90 -10.69 -0.79
CA ALA A 140 -11.53 -9.42 -0.45
C ALA A 140 -11.51 -9.14 1.05
N ILE A 141 -11.48 -7.83 1.39
CA ILE A 141 -11.82 -7.28 2.69
C ILE A 141 -12.98 -6.33 2.47
N THR A 142 -14.12 -6.57 3.14
CA THR A 142 -15.34 -5.81 2.89
C THR A 142 -16.11 -5.49 4.17
N GLY A 143 -17.13 -4.67 4.05
CA GLY A 143 -18.07 -4.36 5.13
C GLY A 143 -17.84 -2.97 5.71
N LYS A 144 -18.62 -2.63 6.75
CA LYS A 144 -18.62 -1.30 7.37
C LYS A 144 -17.93 -1.28 8.74
N GLY A 145 -17.16 -2.32 9.05
CA GLY A 145 -16.39 -2.38 10.29
C GLY A 145 -15.04 -1.68 10.20
N THR A 146 -14.32 -1.73 11.29
CA THR A 146 -13.03 -1.07 11.48
C THR A 146 -11.91 -2.09 11.62
N ILE A 147 -10.79 -1.81 10.97
CA ILE A 147 -9.50 -2.50 11.14
C ILE A 147 -8.56 -1.52 11.83
N ASP A 148 -8.20 -1.83 13.07
CA ASP A 148 -7.33 -1.00 13.90
C ASP A 148 -5.98 -1.68 14.09
N GLY A 149 -4.93 -1.11 13.50
CA GLY A 149 -3.56 -1.64 13.56
C GLY A 149 -2.87 -1.49 14.92
N GLY A 150 -3.51 -0.82 15.90
CA GLY A 150 -2.98 -0.64 17.24
C GLY A 150 -1.73 0.24 17.33
N GLY A 151 -1.38 0.96 16.26
CA GLY A 151 -0.25 1.89 16.23
C GLY A 151 -0.52 3.15 17.04
N ASN A 152 0.38 3.47 17.99
CA ASN A 152 0.35 4.70 18.75
C ASN A 152 1.73 4.97 19.37
N LYS A 153 1.84 6.04 20.19
CA LYS A 153 3.10 6.47 20.83
C LYS A 153 3.64 5.50 21.91
N ASP A 154 2.87 4.50 22.30
CA ASP A 154 3.27 3.50 23.31
C ASP A 154 3.45 2.09 22.70
N THR A 155 3.15 1.92 21.39
CA THR A 155 3.18 0.61 20.71
C THR A 155 4.17 0.59 19.55
N TRP A 156 3.70 0.62 18.31
CA TRP A 156 4.53 0.50 17.12
C TRP A 156 5.32 1.76 16.73
N TRP A 157 4.73 2.96 16.95
CA TRP A 157 5.30 4.19 16.39
C TRP A 157 6.66 4.59 16.98
N PRO A 158 6.97 4.34 18.27
CA PRO A 158 8.30 4.62 18.83
C PRO A 158 9.45 3.94 18.07
N MET A 159 9.17 2.82 17.38
CA MET A 159 10.17 2.09 16.59
C MET A 159 10.74 2.92 15.43
N VAL A 160 10.11 4.03 15.01
CA VAL A 160 10.68 4.96 14.03
C VAL A 160 11.92 5.69 14.59
N GLY A 161 12.07 5.76 15.91
CA GLY A 161 13.18 6.42 16.59
C GLY A 161 13.08 7.93 16.64
N LYS A 162 11.88 8.50 16.62
CA LYS A 162 11.61 9.94 16.75
C LYS A 162 10.78 10.23 17.99
N ALA A 163 11.21 11.20 18.81
CA ALA A 163 10.55 11.55 20.07
C ALA A 163 9.09 11.96 19.89
N MET A 164 8.74 12.65 18.80
CA MET A 164 7.36 13.05 18.50
C MET A 164 6.39 11.87 18.38
N PHE A 165 6.90 10.67 18.05
CA PHE A 165 6.16 9.43 17.94
C PHE A 165 6.35 8.49 19.16
N GLY A 166 6.84 9.02 20.28
CA GLY A 166 6.96 8.28 21.54
C GLY A 166 8.30 7.58 21.76
N TYR A 167 9.29 7.74 20.86
CA TYR A 167 10.62 7.18 21.07
C TYR A 167 11.29 7.78 22.32
N LYS A 168 11.84 6.92 23.17
CA LYS A 168 12.62 7.28 24.34
C LYS A 168 13.94 6.52 24.31
N GLU A 169 15.04 7.27 24.26
CA GLU A 169 16.38 6.71 24.28
C GLU A 169 16.62 5.83 25.51
N GLY A 170 17.25 4.68 25.32
CA GLY A 170 17.50 3.70 26.38
C GLY A 170 16.27 2.91 26.86
N ILE A 171 15.04 3.32 26.45
CA ILE A 171 13.78 2.66 26.83
C ILE A 171 13.18 1.91 25.64
N THR A 172 13.06 2.56 24.46
CA THR A 172 12.56 1.92 23.26
C THR A 172 13.59 0.91 22.73
N LYS A 173 13.32 -0.38 22.95
CA LYS A 173 14.26 -1.47 22.63
C LYS A 173 14.40 -1.74 21.16
N GLU A 174 13.30 -1.59 20.39
CA GLU A 174 13.30 -1.79 18.96
C GLU A 174 13.07 -0.45 18.27
N ALA A 175 14.05 0.04 17.53
CA ALA A 175 13.93 1.25 16.74
C ALA A 175 14.66 1.08 15.41
N GLN A 176 13.93 1.28 14.31
CA GLN A 176 14.45 1.04 12.95
C GLN A 176 15.65 1.93 12.59
N ASN A 177 15.71 3.15 13.10
CA ASN A 177 16.83 4.05 12.87
C ASN A 177 18.06 3.77 13.77
N LEU A 178 17.98 2.82 14.70
CA LEU A 178 19.14 2.32 15.45
C LEU A 178 19.93 1.25 14.67
N GLY A 179 19.75 1.13 13.37
CA GLY A 179 20.56 0.31 12.51
C GLY A 179 19.81 -0.65 11.57
N SER A 180 18.57 -1.08 11.89
CA SER A 180 17.86 -2.08 11.06
C SER A 180 17.55 -1.56 9.66
N ARG A 181 17.11 -0.31 9.50
CA ARG A 181 16.91 0.32 8.20
C ARG A 181 18.22 0.41 7.41
N ALA A 182 19.29 0.89 8.04
CA ALA A 182 20.61 1.00 7.40
C ALA A 182 21.19 -0.37 7.04
N LYS A 183 20.96 -1.40 7.90
CA LYS A 183 21.36 -2.79 7.62
C LYS A 183 20.64 -3.33 6.38
N LEU A 184 19.32 -3.14 6.26
CA LEU A 184 18.55 -3.60 5.09
C LEU A 184 19.03 -2.90 3.81
N LEU A 185 19.20 -1.57 3.84
CA LEU A 185 19.74 -0.80 2.73
C LEU A 185 21.11 -1.34 2.28
N LYS A 186 22.03 -1.52 3.24
CA LYS A 186 23.36 -2.04 2.94
C LYS A 186 23.32 -3.46 2.37
N GLN A 187 22.51 -4.34 2.93
CA GLN A 187 22.35 -5.71 2.42
C GLN A 187 21.84 -5.72 0.98
N ALA A 188 20.90 -4.84 0.64
CA ALA A 188 20.36 -4.74 -0.72
C ALA A 188 21.42 -4.21 -1.71
N GLU A 189 22.20 -3.17 -1.32
CA GLU A 189 23.28 -2.64 -2.15
C GLU A 189 24.45 -3.64 -2.32
N ASP A 190 24.76 -4.39 -1.29
CA ASP A 190 25.79 -5.45 -1.33
C ASP A 190 25.34 -6.71 -2.10
N GLY A 191 24.10 -6.74 -2.60
CA GLY A 191 23.55 -7.91 -3.33
C GLY A 191 23.31 -9.13 -2.45
N VAL A 192 23.12 -8.95 -1.15
CA VAL A 192 22.78 -10.06 -0.25
C VAL A 192 21.45 -10.68 -0.70
N GLU A 193 21.45 -11.99 -0.82
CA GLU A 193 20.25 -12.74 -1.25
C GLU A 193 19.04 -12.50 -0.34
N PHE A 194 17.85 -12.41 -0.93
CA PHE A 194 16.60 -12.15 -0.23
C PHE A 194 16.39 -13.03 1.00
N ASP A 195 16.62 -14.34 0.90
CA ASP A 195 16.39 -15.30 1.98
C ASP A 195 17.33 -15.10 3.20
N GLN A 196 18.38 -14.30 3.05
CA GLN A 196 19.31 -13.93 4.12
C GLN A 196 18.92 -12.60 4.80
N ARG A 197 18.07 -11.77 4.17
CA ARG A 197 17.62 -10.49 4.71
C ARG A 197 16.46 -10.70 5.67
N LYS A 198 16.76 -11.14 6.90
CA LYS A 198 15.76 -11.45 7.94
C LYS A 198 15.72 -10.39 9.00
N PHE A 199 14.53 -9.82 9.18
CA PHE A 199 14.19 -8.82 10.18
C PHE A 199 12.98 -9.33 10.99
N GLY A 200 12.70 -8.72 12.13
CA GLY A 200 11.63 -9.17 13.01
C GLY A 200 12.01 -8.88 14.45
N LEU A 201 11.81 -9.80 15.38
CA LEU A 201 12.07 -9.57 16.79
C LEU A 201 13.45 -8.95 17.04
N GLY A 202 13.48 -7.77 17.66
CA GLY A 202 14.69 -7.01 17.94
C GLY A 202 15.29 -6.24 16.75
N GLN A 203 14.63 -6.20 15.60
CA GLN A 203 15.14 -5.54 14.39
C GLN A 203 14.47 -4.20 14.05
N GLY A 204 13.40 -3.81 14.74
CA GLY A 204 12.78 -2.49 14.64
C GLY A 204 12.16 -2.13 13.28
N LEU A 205 11.78 -3.08 12.43
CA LEU A 205 11.06 -2.82 11.18
C LEU A 205 9.56 -3.03 11.38
N ARG A 206 8.81 -1.93 11.46
CA ARG A 206 7.35 -1.94 11.66
C ARG A 206 6.64 -2.60 10.47
N PRO A 207 5.64 -3.48 10.71
CA PRO A 207 4.87 -4.08 9.63
C PRO A 207 3.82 -3.12 9.05
N GLN A 208 3.36 -3.38 7.84
CA GLN A 208 2.21 -2.72 7.24
C GLN A 208 0.90 -3.19 7.90
N LEU A 209 -0.20 -2.42 7.73
CA LEU A 209 -1.52 -2.87 8.16
C LEU A 209 -2.05 -3.97 7.23
N ILE A 210 -2.11 -3.70 5.92
CA ILE A 210 -2.53 -4.65 4.90
C ILE A 210 -1.42 -4.76 3.86
N ASN A 211 -0.87 -5.97 3.68
CA ASN A 211 0.10 -6.21 2.62
C ASN A 211 -0.22 -7.51 1.88
N PHE A 212 -0.54 -7.39 0.61
CA PHE A 212 -0.76 -8.51 -0.29
C PHE A 212 0.41 -8.62 -1.25
N VAL A 213 1.04 -9.79 -1.31
CA VAL A 213 2.27 -10.00 -2.08
C VAL A 213 2.01 -10.99 -3.19
N ARG A 214 2.33 -10.62 -4.44
CA ARG A 214 2.17 -11.46 -5.64
C ARG A 214 0.77 -12.06 -5.77
N SER A 215 -0.24 -11.28 -5.38
CA SER A 215 -1.65 -11.71 -5.36
C SER A 215 -2.43 -11.04 -6.49
N GLU A 216 -3.59 -11.61 -6.84
CA GLU A 216 -4.36 -11.17 -8.00
C GLU A 216 -5.86 -11.14 -7.70
N ARG A 217 -6.57 -10.18 -8.31
CA ARG A 217 -8.00 -9.90 -8.14
C ARG A 217 -8.34 -9.68 -6.66
N ILE A 218 -8.03 -8.46 -6.25
CA ILE A 218 -8.09 -8.01 -4.86
C ILE A 218 -9.16 -6.93 -4.74
N LEU A 219 -10.00 -7.02 -3.71
CA LEU A 219 -10.98 -5.98 -3.38
C LEU A 219 -10.84 -5.58 -1.91
N ILE A 220 -10.69 -4.28 -1.64
CA ILE A 220 -10.83 -3.70 -0.30
C ILE A 220 -11.94 -2.66 -0.39
N LYS A 221 -13.05 -2.88 0.37
CA LYS A 221 -14.25 -2.08 0.17
C LYS A 221 -14.96 -1.71 1.46
N ASP A 222 -15.33 -0.42 1.58
CA ASP A 222 -16.22 0.18 2.58
C ASP A 222 -15.73 0.08 4.04
N VAL A 223 -14.53 -0.43 4.30
CA VAL A 223 -13.96 -0.54 5.65
C VAL A 223 -13.28 0.75 6.10
N THR A 224 -13.20 0.93 7.41
CA THR A 224 -12.39 1.98 8.05
C THR A 224 -11.07 1.40 8.53
N LEU A 225 -9.95 2.04 8.18
CA LEU A 225 -8.59 1.63 8.54
C LEU A 225 -7.94 2.67 9.45
N LEU A 226 -7.50 2.24 10.63
CA LEU A 226 -6.97 3.12 11.67
C LEU A 226 -5.60 2.64 12.16
N ASN A 227 -4.80 3.60 12.65
CA ASN A 227 -3.66 3.35 13.51
C ASN A 227 -2.69 2.29 12.97
N SER A 228 -2.34 2.35 11.71
CA SER A 228 -1.35 1.44 11.13
C SER A 228 0.01 1.57 11.82
N PRO A 229 0.75 0.48 11.97
CA PRO A 229 2.16 0.55 12.40
C PRO A 229 3.08 1.28 11.42
N PHE A 230 2.77 1.19 10.11
CA PHE A 230 3.56 1.68 8.98
C PHE A 230 2.61 2.01 7.81
N TRP A 231 2.93 1.77 6.54
CA TRP A 231 2.03 1.92 5.39
C TRP A 231 0.70 1.19 5.60
N VAL A 232 -0.41 1.79 5.19
CA VAL A 232 -1.75 1.24 5.50
C VAL A 232 -2.13 0.14 4.52
N ILE A 233 -2.27 0.45 3.22
CA ILE A 233 -2.59 -0.53 2.18
C ILE A 233 -1.39 -0.65 1.24
N HIS A 234 -0.73 -1.79 1.25
CA HIS A 234 0.47 -2.03 0.46
C HIS A 234 0.35 -3.32 -0.37
N PRO A 235 -0.28 -3.28 -1.55
CA PRO A 235 -0.17 -4.36 -2.52
C PRO A 235 1.20 -4.32 -3.19
N LEU A 236 1.89 -5.46 -3.19
CA LEU A 236 3.25 -5.62 -3.70
C LEU A 236 3.29 -6.66 -4.81
N LEU A 237 3.72 -6.29 -6.01
CA LEU A 237 3.78 -7.19 -7.17
C LEU A 237 2.41 -7.84 -7.46
N CYS A 238 1.34 -7.08 -7.29
CA CYS A 238 -0.05 -7.54 -7.42
C CYS A 238 -0.67 -7.07 -8.73
N LYS A 239 -1.78 -7.73 -9.11
CA LYS A 239 -2.54 -7.39 -10.31
C LYS A 239 -4.04 -7.38 -10.04
N ASN A 240 -4.76 -6.45 -10.69
CA ASN A 240 -6.20 -6.28 -10.56
C ASN A 240 -6.61 -5.98 -9.10
N ILE A 241 -6.35 -4.75 -8.67
CA ILE A 241 -6.62 -4.27 -7.31
C ILE A 241 -7.71 -3.21 -7.38
N THR A 242 -8.73 -3.35 -6.55
CA THR A 242 -9.76 -2.33 -6.33
C THR A 242 -9.81 -1.96 -4.86
N VAL A 243 -9.63 -0.66 -4.58
CA VAL A 243 -9.83 -0.05 -3.26
C VAL A 243 -10.98 0.95 -3.41
N SER A 244 -12.13 0.68 -2.82
CA SER A 244 -13.36 1.47 -3.05
C SER A 244 -14.09 1.78 -1.75
N GLY A 245 -14.47 3.05 -1.54
CA GLY A 245 -15.25 3.47 -0.38
C GLY A 245 -14.52 3.33 0.97
N VAL A 246 -13.19 3.24 0.97
CA VAL A 246 -12.40 3.04 2.19
C VAL A 246 -12.11 4.37 2.86
N THR A 247 -12.26 4.40 4.18
CA THR A 247 -11.83 5.53 5.02
C THR A 247 -10.52 5.18 5.72
N ILE A 248 -9.48 5.99 5.51
CA ILE A 248 -8.17 5.84 6.15
C ILE A 248 -7.93 7.03 7.07
N TYR A 249 -7.68 6.73 8.35
CA TYR A 249 -7.29 7.72 9.35
C TYR A 249 -6.02 7.23 10.07
N ASN A 250 -4.87 7.74 9.67
CA ASN A 250 -3.57 7.25 10.16
C ASN A 250 -2.51 8.34 10.21
N GLU A 251 -2.33 8.96 11.36
CA GLU A 251 -1.32 10.01 11.60
C GLU A 251 0.06 9.47 12.03
N GLY A 252 0.25 8.15 11.96
CA GLY A 252 1.50 7.52 12.36
C GLY A 252 2.67 7.83 11.41
N PRO A 253 3.91 7.59 11.87
CA PRO A 253 5.09 7.82 11.04
C PRO A 253 5.14 6.85 9.85
N ASN A 254 5.44 7.36 8.65
CA ASN A 254 5.31 6.62 7.39
C ASN A 254 3.91 6.03 7.24
N GLY A 255 2.91 6.85 7.55
CA GLY A 255 1.52 6.46 7.60
C GLY A 255 0.83 6.63 6.24
N ASP A 256 1.53 6.30 5.15
CA ASP A 256 1.01 6.36 3.77
C ASP A 256 -0.29 5.55 3.65
N GLY A 257 -1.30 6.11 2.97
CA GLY A 257 -2.64 5.52 2.91
C GLY A 257 -2.72 4.32 1.98
N CYS A 258 -2.24 4.44 0.74
CA CYS A 258 -2.26 3.34 -0.22
C CYS A 258 -1.02 3.39 -1.12
N ASP A 259 -0.22 2.34 -1.07
CA ASP A 259 1.06 2.22 -1.75
C ASP A 259 1.08 1.05 -2.74
N PRO A 260 0.47 1.18 -3.93
CA PRO A 260 0.63 0.17 -4.96
C PRO A 260 2.10 0.10 -5.40
N GLU A 261 2.78 -1.02 -5.10
CA GLU A 261 4.20 -1.21 -5.42
C GLU A 261 4.39 -2.31 -6.47
N ALA A 262 4.92 -1.93 -7.63
CA ALA A 262 5.07 -2.82 -8.79
C ALA A 262 3.75 -3.54 -9.15
N CYS A 263 2.66 -2.77 -9.19
CA CYS A 263 1.30 -3.27 -9.39
C CYS A 263 0.76 -2.90 -10.78
N GLU A 264 -0.15 -3.73 -11.28
CA GLU A 264 -0.82 -3.52 -12.57
C GLU A 264 -2.34 -3.57 -12.43
N ASN A 265 -3.04 -2.67 -13.14
CA ASN A 265 -4.49 -2.57 -13.15
C ASN A 265 -5.07 -2.29 -11.76
N VAL A 266 -4.95 -1.05 -11.33
CA VAL A 266 -5.34 -0.59 -9.99
C VAL A 266 -6.44 0.46 -10.11
N LEU A 267 -7.51 0.29 -9.34
CA LEU A 267 -8.57 1.28 -9.15
C LEU A 267 -8.63 1.69 -7.67
N ILE A 268 -8.50 2.98 -7.41
CA ILE A 268 -8.71 3.59 -6.08
C ILE A 268 -9.81 4.62 -6.24
N GLU A 269 -10.98 4.38 -5.61
CA GLU A 269 -12.12 5.25 -5.82
C GLU A 269 -12.97 5.47 -4.57
N ASN A 270 -13.63 6.63 -4.49
CA ASN A 270 -14.58 6.96 -3.43
C ASN A 270 -13.98 6.84 -2.02
N CYS A 271 -12.65 7.05 -1.88
CA CYS A 271 -11.93 6.89 -0.62
C CYS A 271 -11.70 8.23 0.08
N LEU A 272 -11.61 8.18 1.41
CA LEU A 272 -11.18 9.29 2.24
C LEU A 272 -9.80 8.99 2.83
N PHE A 273 -8.86 9.92 2.63
CA PHE A 273 -7.50 9.83 3.17
C PHE A 273 -7.25 10.98 4.15
N HIS A 274 -6.86 10.61 5.36
CA HIS A 274 -6.29 11.49 6.38
C HIS A 274 -5.04 10.79 6.92
N THR A 275 -3.86 11.22 6.47
CA THR A 275 -2.62 10.46 6.64
C THR A 275 -1.49 11.34 7.20
N GLY A 276 -0.60 10.73 7.95
CA GLY A 276 0.62 11.39 8.47
C GLY A 276 1.79 11.39 7.49
N ASP A 277 1.63 10.75 6.31
CA ASP A 277 2.57 10.76 5.19
C ASP A 277 1.77 10.86 3.88
N ASP A 278 2.20 10.30 2.76
CA ASP A 278 1.51 10.43 1.48
C ASP A 278 0.12 9.73 1.50
N CYS A 279 -0.91 10.34 0.88
CA CYS A 279 -2.24 9.70 0.78
C CYS A 279 -2.21 8.48 -0.12
N ILE A 280 -1.71 8.64 -1.35
CA ILE A 280 -1.48 7.56 -2.30
C ILE A 280 -0.06 7.70 -2.81
N ALA A 281 0.79 6.68 -2.58
CA ALA A 281 2.17 6.69 -3.04
C ALA A 281 2.47 5.48 -3.94
N ILE A 282 2.49 5.72 -5.24
CA ILE A 282 2.76 4.70 -6.25
C ILE A 282 4.25 4.41 -6.28
N LYS A 283 4.62 3.14 -6.12
CA LYS A 283 5.99 2.67 -6.00
C LYS A 283 6.27 1.49 -6.93
N SER A 284 7.55 1.18 -7.16
CA SER A 284 7.97 0.01 -7.96
C SER A 284 9.35 -0.51 -7.54
N GLY A 285 9.61 -0.49 -6.25
CA GLY A 285 10.84 -0.98 -5.64
C GLY A 285 11.98 0.02 -5.62
N ARG A 286 12.92 -0.24 -4.71
CA ARG A 286 14.04 0.64 -4.41
C ARG A 286 15.33 0.09 -4.98
N ASN A 287 16.08 0.94 -5.69
CA ASN A 287 17.42 0.69 -6.19
C ASN A 287 17.54 -0.65 -6.94
N ASN A 288 18.49 -1.49 -6.55
CA ASN A 288 18.77 -2.75 -7.21
C ASN A 288 17.57 -3.73 -7.15
N ASP A 289 16.89 -3.82 -6.02
CA ASP A 289 15.74 -4.70 -5.87
C ASP A 289 14.61 -4.34 -6.84
N GLY A 290 14.28 -3.04 -6.96
CA GLY A 290 13.27 -2.59 -7.91
C GLY A 290 13.66 -2.85 -9.38
N ARG A 291 14.94 -2.69 -9.71
CA ARG A 291 15.45 -3.04 -11.05
C ARG A 291 15.41 -4.55 -11.31
N LEU A 292 15.70 -5.38 -10.32
CA LEU A 292 15.60 -6.84 -10.41
C LEU A 292 14.14 -7.32 -10.57
N TRP A 293 13.18 -6.66 -9.90
CA TRP A 293 11.77 -6.96 -10.14
C TRP A 293 11.35 -6.63 -11.56
N ASN A 294 11.94 -5.60 -12.14
CA ASN A 294 11.70 -5.16 -13.52
C ASN A 294 10.21 -5.08 -13.86
N GLN A 295 9.43 -4.58 -12.90
CA GLN A 295 7.98 -4.45 -13.01
C GLN A 295 7.57 -3.03 -12.64
N PRO A 296 7.12 -2.21 -13.60
CA PRO A 296 6.57 -0.90 -13.31
C PRO A 296 5.22 -1.01 -12.60
N SER A 297 4.86 0.00 -11.83
CA SER A 297 3.47 0.23 -11.49
C SER A 297 2.76 0.88 -12.66
N ARG A 298 1.65 0.28 -13.14
CA ARG A 298 0.99 0.77 -14.37
C ARG A 298 -0.51 0.55 -14.40
N ASN A 299 -1.18 1.34 -15.24
CA ASN A 299 -2.61 1.28 -15.45
C ASN A 299 -3.36 1.52 -14.12
N ILE A 300 -3.21 2.74 -13.58
CA ILE A 300 -3.74 3.12 -12.28
C ILE A 300 -4.77 4.22 -12.46
N ILE A 301 -5.98 4.00 -11.96
CA ILE A 301 -7.06 4.99 -11.91
C ILE A 301 -7.31 5.37 -10.46
N ILE A 302 -7.33 6.68 -10.20
CA ILE A 302 -7.67 7.29 -8.91
C ILE A 302 -8.82 8.25 -9.18
N ARG A 303 -9.97 8.05 -8.52
CA ARG A 303 -11.12 8.94 -8.76
C ARG A 303 -12.03 9.14 -7.57
N ASN A 304 -12.71 10.27 -7.53
CA ASN A 304 -13.72 10.58 -6.53
C ASN A 304 -13.20 10.43 -5.09
N CYS A 305 -11.91 10.67 -4.86
CA CYS A 305 -11.28 10.57 -3.55
C CYS A 305 -11.21 11.94 -2.87
N LYS A 306 -11.26 11.94 -1.55
CA LYS A 306 -11.00 13.09 -0.72
C LYS A 306 -9.70 12.90 0.07
N MET A 307 -8.79 13.86 -0.02
CA MET A 307 -7.49 13.83 0.65
C MET A 307 -7.40 15.06 1.56
N GLU A 308 -7.44 14.84 2.87
CA GLU A 308 -7.58 15.91 3.88
C GLU A 308 -6.28 16.28 4.57
N ASP A 309 -5.34 15.32 4.68
CA ASP A 309 -4.04 15.54 5.31
C ASP A 309 -3.01 14.60 4.69
N GLY A 310 -1.75 14.99 4.68
CA GLY A 310 -0.64 14.17 4.17
C GLY A 310 0.47 14.97 3.50
N HIS A 311 1.58 14.28 3.19
CA HIS A 311 2.72 14.89 2.49
C HIS A 311 2.48 15.03 0.97
N GLY A 312 1.47 14.36 0.42
CA GLY A 312 1.04 14.49 -0.95
C GLY A 312 -0.24 13.70 -1.22
N GLY A 313 -1.09 14.22 -2.10
CA GLY A 313 -2.34 13.58 -2.51
C GLY A 313 -2.07 12.38 -3.41
N VAL A 314 -1.59 12.63 -4.63
CA VAL A 314 -1.10 11.61 -5.55
C VAL A 314 0.42 11.74 -5.67
N VAL A 315 1.13 10.71 -5.25
CA VAL A 315 2.59 10.71 -5.20
C VAL A 315 3.16 9.55 -6.04
N ILE A 316 4.21 9.84 -6.80
CA ILE A 316 4.99 8.85 -7.53
C ILE A 316 6.37 8.79 -6.88
N GLY A 317 6.69 7.65 -6.30
CA GLY A 317 7.99 7.45 -5.62
C GLY A 317 7.93 7.54 -4.09
N SER A 318 9.11 7.62 -3.45
CA SER A 318 10.47 7.67 -4.04
C SER A 318 10.97 6.33 -4.58
N GLU A 319 10.49 5.20 -4.10
CA GLU A 319 10.87 3.84 -4.49
C GLU A 319 10.25 3.50 -5.87
N ILE A 320 10.89 3.96 -6.96
CA ILE A 320 10.31 3.90 -8.32
C ILE A 320 11.28 3.31 -9.35
N SER A 321 12.17 2.44 -8.90
CA SER A 321 13.23 1.89 -9.77
C SER A 321 12.68 1.02 -10.92
N GLY A 322 11.53 0.38 -10.74
CA GLY A 322 10.84 -0.36 -11.80
C GLY A 322 10.08 0.52 -12.79
N GLY A 323 9.93 1.83 -12.49
CA GLY A 323 9.16 2.76 -13.32
C GLY A 323 7.68 2.87 -12.94
N CYS A 324 7.01 3.85 -13.57
CA CYS A 324 5.57 4.09 -13.42
C CYS A 324 4.98 4.61 -14.72
N GLU A 325 3.83 4.07 -15.13
CA GLU A 325 3.19 4.50 -16.37
C GLU A 325 1.66 4.42 -16.33
N ASN A 326 1.02 5.30 -17.08
CA ASN A 326 -0.43 5.33 -17.26
C ASN A 326 -1.17 5.48 -15.92
N VAL A 327 -0.97 6.61 -15.26
CA VAL A 327 -1.70 7.01 -14.05
C VAL A 327 -2.71 8.09 -14.43
N TYR A 328 -3.96 7.90 -14.02
CA TYR A 328 -5.08 8.80 -14.27
C TYR A 328 -5.78 9.14 -12.95
N ALA A 329 -5.73 10.40 -12.55
CA ALA A 329 -6.43 10.89 -11.37
C ALA A 329 -7.51 11.90 -11.77
N GLU A 330 -8.77 11.72 -11.32
CA GLU A 330 -9.84 12.67 -11.64
C GLU A 330 -10.89 12.82 -10.54
N ASN A 331 -11.61 13.96 -10.56
CA ASN A 331 -12.71 14.25 -9.66
C ASN A 331 -12.34 14.08 -8.18
N CYS A 332 -11.13 14.48 -7.78
CA CYS A 332 -10.70 14.40 -6.39
C CYS A 332 -10.78 15.76 -5.71
N VAL A 333 -11.06 15.75 -4.41
CA VAL A 333 -11.03 16.94 -3.55
C VAL A 333 -9.77 16.89 -2.70
N MET A 334 -8.90 17.87 -2.90
CA MET A 334 -7.60 17.99 -2.23
C MET A 334 -7.45 19.42 -1.64
N ASP A 335 -8.49 19.87 -0.97
CA ASP A 335 -8.58 21.20 -0.36
C ASP A 335 -8.33 21.09 1.15
N SER A 336 -7.08 21.30 1.56
CA SER A 336 -6.71 21.26 2.97
C SER A 336 -5.40 22.04 3.23
N PRO A 337 -5.34 22.88 4.28
CA PRO A 337 -4.11 23.55 4.70
C PRO A 337 -3.06 22.58 5.25
N HIS A 338 -3.42 21.32 5.49
CA HIS A 338 -2.54 20.28 6.03
C HIS A 338 -1.98 19.37 4.94
N LEU A 339 -2.64 19.30 3.78
CA LEU A 339 -2.12 18.56 2.64
C LEU A 339 -0.98 19.34 1.98
N GLU A 340 0.23 18.78 1.98
CA GLU A 340 1.40 19.54 1.53
C GLU A 340 1.40 19.77 0.02
N ARG A 341 1.09 18.74 -0.77
CA ARG A 341 1.16 18.76 -2.25
C ARG A 341 0.03 17.96 -2.87
N ILE A 342 -0.39 18.36 -4.05
CA ILE A 342 -1.48 17.70 -4.76
C ILE A 342 -0.94 16.56 -5.63
N LEU A 343 -0.01 16.88 -6.56
CA LEU A 343 0.78 15.92 -7.33
C LEU A 343 2.25 16.05 -6.95
N ARG A 344 2.85 14.95 -6.54
CA ARG A 344 4.27 14.90 -6.18
C ARG A 344 4.98 13.79 -6.92
N ILE A 345 6.08 14.11 -7.60
CA ILE A 345 7.00 13.13 -8.18
C ILE A 345 8.32 13.28 -7.44
N LYS A 346 8.80 12.22 -6.79
CA LYS A 346 10.05 12.23 -6.01
C LYS A 346 10.86 10.97 -6.31
N THR A 347 12.10 11.15 -6.73
CA THR A 347 13.06 10.08 -7.00
C THR A 347 14.49 10.61 -7.01
N ASN A 348 15.47 9.79 -7.33
CA ASN A 348 16.86 10.18 -7.44
C ASN A 348 17.64 9.22 -8.37
N ASN A 349 18.93 9.48 -8.55
CA ASN A 349 19.79 8.67 -9.42
C ASN A 349 20.34 7.37 -8.79
N CYS A 350 19.90 7.02 -7.56
CA CYS A 350 20.01 5.65 -7.05
C CYS A 350 18.91 4.74 -7.62
N ARG A 351 17.72 5.33 -7.87
CA ARG A 351 16.53 4.64 -8.34
C ARG A 351 16.54 4.45 -9.84
N GLY A 352 16.77 5.52 -10.60
CA GLY A 352 16.47 5.54 -12.03
C GLY A 352 14.96 5.43 -12.29
N GLY A 353 14.61 4.62 -13.29
CA GLY A 353 13.23 4.35 -13.67
C GLY A 353 12.65 5.39 -14.65
N VAL A 354 11.62 4.97 -15.36
CA VAL A 354 10.86 5.82 -16.29
C VAL A 354 9.48 6.09 -15.70
N ILE A 355 9.16 7.36 -15.49
CA ILE A 355 7.85 7.83 -15.03
C ILE A 355 7.20 8.54 -16.22
N GLN A 356 6.08 7.98 -16.70
CA GLN A 356 5.46 8.53 -17.92
C GLN A 356 3.94 8.41 -17.92
N ASN A 357 3.29 9.30 -18.68
CA ASN A 357 1.83 9.33 -18.84
C ASN A 357 1.11 9.48 -17.49
N ILE A 358 1.46 10.51 -16.75
CA ILE A 358 0.83 10.86 -15.46
C ILE A 358 -0.17 11.96 -15.73
N ASN A 359 -1.45 11.66 -15.56
CA ASN A 359 -2.55 12.54 -15.96
C ASN A 359 -3.46 12.85 -14.76
N MET A 360 -3.73 14.13 -14.57
CA MET A 360 -4.61 14.60 -13.50
C MET A 360 -5.58 15.63 -14.05
N ARG A 361 -6.89 15.50 -13.75
CA ARG A 361 -7.89 16.50 -14.15
C ARG A 361 -9.03 16.62 -13.15
N LYS A 362 -9.75 17.76 -13.20
CA LYS A 362 -10.93 18.04 -12.38
C LYS A 362 -10.65 17.84 -10.90
N ILE A 363 -9.60 18.48 -10.42
CA ILE A 363 -9.20 18.42 -9.02
C ILE A 363 -9.62 19.72 -8.34
N THR A 364 -10.40 19.62 -7.27
CA THR A 364 -10.73 20.75 -6.44
C THR A 364 -9.61 21.01 -5.44
N VAL A 365 -8.91 22.14 -5.60
CA VAL A 365 -7.85 22.61 -4.71
C VAL A 365 -8.19 24.03 -4.26
N GLY A 366 -8.75 24.16 -3.05
CA GLY A 366 -8.94 25.51 -2.46
C GLY A 366 -7.66 26.01 -1.83
N GLN A 367 -6.96 25.14 -1.09
CA GLN A 367 -5.68 25.42 -0.46
C GLN A 367 -4.83 24.14 -0.33
N CYS A 368 -3.52 24.31 -0.34
CA CYS A 368 -2.55 23.31 0.03
C CYS A 368 -1.36 23.99 0.69
N LYS A 369 -0.57 23.22 1.45
CA LYS A 369 0.50 23.80 2.28
C LYS A 369 1.70 24.28 1.48
N GLU A 370 2.09 23.57 0.40
CA GLU A 370 3.30 23.88 -0.36
C GLU A 370 3.05 24.15 -1.85
N ALA A 371 2.56 23.16 -2.60
CA ALA A 371 2.46 23.26 -4.04
C ALA A 371 1.41 22.32 -4.64
N VAL A 372 0.78 22.77 -5.73
CA VAL A 372 -0.10 21.91 -6.54
C VAL A 372 0.73 20.83 -7.25
N VAL A 373 1.86 21.17 -7.84
CA VAL A 373 2.76 20.22 -8.49
C VAL A 373 4.18 20.38 -7.97
N LYS A 374 4.81 19.28 -7.53
CA LYS A 374 6.22 19.26 -7.16
C LYS A 374 6.92 18.05 -7.77
N ILE A 375 7.95 18.30 -8.58
CA ILE A 375 8.82 17.27 -9.15
C ILE A 375 10.22 17.45 -8.56
N ASN A 376 10.75 16.42 -7.89
CA ASN A 376 12.07 16.43 -7.29
C ASN A 376 12.83 15.14 -7.68
N LEU A 377 13.83 15.27 -8.53
CA LEU A 377 14.67 14.17 -9.01
C LEU A 377 16.01 14.04 -8.25
N ASP A 378 16.19 14.84 -7.19
CA ASP A 378 17.29 14.77 -6.24
C ASP A 378 16.76 14.56 -4.81
N TYR A 379 15.78 13.64 -4.67
CA TYR A 379 15.20 13.28 -3.38
C TYR A 379 16.16 12.42 -2.57
N GLU A 380 16.28 12.68 -1.26
CA GLU A 380 17.25 12.00 -0.38
C GLU A 380 18.71 12.03 -0.92
N PRO A 381 19.30 13.22 -1.18
CA PRO A 381 20.60 13.32 -1.85
C PRO A 381 21.75 12.69 -1.05
N LYS A 382 21.54 12.41 0.25
CA LYS A 382 22.53 11.76 1.13
C LYS A 382 22.36 10.25 1.23
N GLU A 383 21.44 9.65 0.50
CA GLU A 383 21.30 8.20 0.49
C GLU A 383 22.58 7.53 0.02
N ILE A 384 23.02 6.53 0.78
CA ILE A 384 24.20 5.72 0.43
C ILE A 384 23.76 4.64 -0.54
N CYS A 385 24.16 4.79 -1.80
CA CYS A 385 23.80 3.89 -2.90
C CYS A 385 24.78 4.07 -4.06
N TYR A 386 24.75 3.17 -5.02
CA TYR A 386 25.36 3.42 -6.32
C TYR A 386 24.49 4.41 -7.13
N ARG A 387 25.09 5.51 -7.55
CA ARG A 387 24.47 6.58 -8.36
C ARG A 387 24.94 6.47 -9.80
N GLY A 388 24.06 6.27 -10.73
CA GLY A 388 24.36 6.11 -12.15
C GLY A 388 23.11 5.75 -12.94
N PHE A 389 21.95 5.87 -12.31
CA PHE A 389 20.65 5.55 -12.88
C PHE A 389 19.82 6.83 -12.99
N GLU A 390 19.91 7.52 -14.12
CA GLU A 390 19.16 8.77 -14.30
C GLU A 390 17.67 8.49 -14.47
N PRO A 391 16.82 9.06 -13.59
CA PRO A 391 15.37 8.93 -13.73
C PRO A 391 14.87 9.75 -14.91
N THR A 392 13.87 9.25 -15.61
CA THR A 392 13.20 9.94 -16.71
C THR A 392 11.76 10.25 -16.34
N VAL A 393 11.35 11.52 -16.45
CA VAL A 393 9.95 11.95 -16.28
C VAL A 393 9.46 12.58 -17.57
N LYS A 394 8.35 12.10 -18.10
CA LYS A 394 7.77 12.62 -19.34
C LYS A 394 6.25 12.47 -19.39
N ASN A 395 5.59 13.28 -20.20
CA ASN A 395 4.14 13.28 -20.40
C ASN A 395 3.38 13.37 -19.06
N VAL A 396 3.58 14.46 -18.33
CA VAL A 396 2.83 14.81 -17.12
C VAL A 396 1.83 15.90 -17.50
N SER A 397 0.54 15.65 -17.32
CA SER A 397 -0.51 16.62 -17.56
C SER A 397 -1.35 16.87 -16.33
N VAL A 398 -1.69 18.13 -16.10
CA VAL A 398 -2.56 18.61 -15.03
C VAL A 398 -3.53 19.61 -15.64
N GLU A 399 -4.83 19.26 -15.63
CA GLU A 399 -5.89 20.00 -16.29
C GLU A 399 -7.05 20.27 -15.33
N ASP A 400 -7.73 21.40 -15.44
CA ASP A 400 -8.89 21.74 -14.60
C ASP A 400 -8.61 21.57 -13.09
N VAL A 401 -7.61 22.29 -12.59
CA VAL A 401 -7.20 22.30 -11.17
C VAL A 401 -7.39 23.69 -10.58
#